data_05256d22bbe5cfc47ede8cc870376fb7
#
_entry.id   05256d22bbe5cfc47ede8cc870376fb7
#
_cell.length_a   1.000
_cell.length_b   1.000
_cell.length_c   1.000
_cell.angle_alpha   90.00
_cell.angle_beta   90.00
_cell.angle_gamma   90.00
#
_symmetry.space_group_name_H-M   'P 1'
#
loop_
_entity.id
_entity.type
_entity.pdbx_description
1 polymer ?
#
loop_
_entity_poly.entity_id
_entity_poly.type
_entity_poly.pdbx_seq_one_letter_code
_entity_poly.pdbx_strand_id
1 'polypeptide(L)'
;MVDTLHLGQSSALPASPGEAKLDYVLNPRAGSLYLVRFAAPEFTSLCPVTGQPDFAHLVIDYAPGATIVESKSLKLYLSSFRNHCGFHEDVTVGIGQRLFDEMTPQWLRIGGYWYPRGGIPIDVFWQSAVPPAGLWVPDQGVAGYRGRG
;
A
#
# COMPACT_ATOMS: atom_id res chain seq x y z
N MET A 1 -23.18 -10.82 -3.17
CA MET A 1 -22.08 -10.89 -4.16
C MET A 1 -21.44 -9.50 -4.19
N VAL A 2 -20.15 -9.38 -3.89
CA VAL A 2 -19.46 -8.10 -4.01
C VAL A 2 -19.23 -7.83 -5.49
N ASP A 3 -19.72 -6.71 -5.98
CA ASP A 3 -19.55 -6.31 -7.38
C ASP A 3 -18.12 -5.79 -7.56
N THR A 4 -17.28 -6.53 -8.25
CA THR A 4 -15.88 -6.18 -8.47
C THR A 4 -15.69 -5.59 -9.86
N LEU A 5 -15.02 -4.43 -9.94
CA LEU A 5 -14.81 -3.72 -11.20
C LEU A 5 -13.70 -4.33 -12.06
N HIS A 6 -12.75 -4.99 -11.44
CA HIS A 6 -11.51 -5.40 -12.11
C HIS A 6 -11.30 -6.91 -12.15
N LEU A 7 -11.92 -7.66 -11.25
CA LEU A 7 -11.71 -9.10 -11.14
C LEU A 7 -12.15 -9.81 -12.43
N GLY A 8 -11.22 -10.49 -13.10
CA GLY A 8 -11.48 -11.26 -14.31
C GLY A 8 -11.72 -10.44 -15.58
N GLN A 9 -11.54 -9.11 -15.53
CA GLN A 9 -11.77 -8.22 -16.67
C GLN A 9 -10.50 -7.49 -17.11
N SER A 10 -10.48 -7.05 -18.37
CA SER A 10 -9.46 -6.12 -18.86
C SER A 10 -9.76 -4.72 -18.32
N SER A 11 -8.76 -4.05 -17.75
CA SER A 11 -8.92 -2.74 -17.15
C SER A 11 -7.86 -1.78 -17.66
N ALA A 12 -8.26 -0.55 -17.96
CA ALA A 12 -7.33 0.54 -18.24
C ALA A 12 -6.63 0.98 -16.94
N LEU A 13 -5.40 1.50 -17.07
CA LEU A 13 -4.69 2.10 -15.95
C LEU A 13 -5.39 3.40 -15.53
N PRO A 14 -5.69 3.60 -14.24
CA PRO A 14 -6.25 4.87 -13.76
C PRO A 14 -5.28 6.02 -14.02
N ALA A 15 -5.80 7.19 -14.38
CA ALA A 15 -4.97 8.37 -14.64
C ALA A 15 -4.42 9.00 -13.34
N SER A 16 -5.10 8.81 -12.22
CA SER A 16 -4.70 9.33 -10.92
C SER A 16 -5.17 8.43 -9.78
N PRO A 17 -4.58 8.54 -8.58
CA PRO A 17 -5.04 7.77 -7.42
C PRO A 17 -6.50 8.06 -7.05
N GLY A 18 -6.97 9.29 -7.23
CA GLY A 18 -8.35 9.66 -6.96
C GLY A 18 -9.36 8.99 -7.88
N GLU A 19 -8.98 8.66 -9.11
CA GLU A 19 -9.81 7.95 -10.08
C GLU A 19 -9.76 6.44 -9.92
N ALA A 20 -8.71 5.91 -9.28
CA ALA A 20 -8.54 4.48 -9.08
C ALA A 20 -9.62 3.93 -8.13
N LYS A 21 -10.18 2.80 -8.52
CA LYS A 21 -11.15 2.06 -7.71
C LYS A 21 -10.49 0.81 -7.14
N LEU A 22 -10.71 0.58 -5.85
CA LEU A 22 -10.27 -0.62 -5.15
C LEU A 22 -11.45 -1.57 -5.01
N ASP A 23 -11.24 -2.83 -5.35
CA ASP A 23 -12.21 -3.90 -5.18
C ASP A 23 -11.91 -4.68 -3.90
N TYR A 24 -12.96 -5.09 -3.23
CA TYR A 24 -12.88 -5.91 -2.03
C TYR A 24 -13.77 -7.14 -2.19
N VAL A 25 -13.26 -8.29 -1.79
CA VAL A 25 -14.00 -9.55 -1.83
C VAL A 25 -14.16 -10.10 -0.42
N LEU A 26 -15.12 -10.99 -0.23
CA LEU A 26 -15.35 -11.59 1.07
C LEU A 26 -14.12 -12.32 1.58
N ASN A 27 -13.80 -12.14 2.86
CA ASN A 27 -12.71 -12.86 3.51
C ASN A 27 -13.05 -14.35 3.57
N PRO A 28 -12.29 -15.23 2.89
CA PRO A 28 -12.55 -16.66 2.87
C PRO A 28 -12.31 -17.36 4.21
N ARG A 29 -11.67 -16.67 5.16
CA ARG A 29 -11.38 -17.17 6.50
C ARG A 29 -11.81 -16.16 7.57
N ALA A 30 -13.01 -15.59 7.40
CA ALA A 30 -13.60 -14.74 8.42
C ALA A 30 -13.66 -15.47 9.77
N GLY A 31 -13.30 -14.80 10.84
CA GLY A 31 -13.20 -15.39 12.17
C GLY A 31 -11.80 -15.92 12.53
N SER A 32 -10.88 -16.05 11.56
CA SER A 32 -9.49 -16.36 11.81
C SER A 32 -8.67 -15.09 11.90
N LEU A 33 -7.73 -15.03 12.84
CA LEU A 33 -6.77 -13.91 12.95
C LEU A 33 -5.51 -14.27 12.17
N TYR A 34 -5.28 -13.57 11.07
CA TYR A 34 -4.10 -13.77 10.24
C TYR A 34 -3.67 -12.47 9.57
N LEU A 35 -2.47 -12.45 9.04
CA LEU A 35 -1.89 -11.29 8.38
C LEU A 35 -1.72 -11.54 6.89
N VAL A 36 -2.09 -10.55 6.09
CA VAL A 36 -1.82 -10.49 4.65
C VAL A 36 -0.76 -9.42 4.41
N ARG A 37 0.24 -9.74 3.62
CA ARG A 37 1.31 -8.80 3.23
C ARG A 37 1.36 -8.61 1.73
N PHE A 38 1.37 -7.34 1.32
CA PHE A 38 1.74 -6.95 -0.03
C PHE A 38 3.08 -6.21 0.00
N ALA A 39 3.97 -6.58 -0.89
CA ALA A 39 5.23 -5.87 -1.11
C ALA A 39 5.23 -5.29 -2.51
N ALA A 40 5.51 -4.00 -2.62
CA ALA A 40 5.60 -3.28 -3.89
C ALA A 40 6.99 -2.62 -3.99
N PRO A 41 8.00 -3.38 -4.47
CA PRO A 41 9.40 -2.92 -4.46
C PRO A 41 9.71 -1.88 -5.54
N GLU A 42 8.81 -1.67 -6.48
CA GLU A 42 9.01 -0.76 -7.62
C GLU A 42 7.99 0.38 -7.64
N PHE A 43 7.50 0.78 -6.46
CA PHE A 43 6.54 1.88 -6.37
C PHE A 43 7.18 3.19 -6.84
N THR A 44 6.42 3.96 -7.61
CA THR A 44 6.89 5.24 -8.19
C THR A 44 5.84 6.32 -8.02
N SER A 45 6.29 7.52 -7.63
CA SER A 45 5.51 8.75 -7.66
C SER A 45 6.37 9.90 -8.17
N LEU A 46 5.86 11.11 -8.19
CA LEU A 46 6.61 12.29 -8.60
C LEU A 46 6.83 13.25 -7.44
N CYS A 47 8.00 13.85 -7.42
CA CYS A 47 8.30 14.94 -6.49
C CYS A 47 7.42 16.15 -6.78
N PRO A 48 6.69 16.70 -5.78
CA PRO A 48 5.82 17.85 -6.02
C PRO A 48 6.58 19.16 -6.31
N VAL A 49 7.89 19.20 -6.01
CA VAL A 49 8.71 20.39 -6.23
C VAL A 49 9.44 20.32 -7.58
N THR A 50 10.06 19.18 -7.90
CA THR A 50 10.91 19.03 -9.09
C THR A 50 10.26 18.29 -10.24
N GLY A 51 9.16 17.57 -9.98
CA GLY A 51 8.54 16.67 -10.97
C GLY A 51 9.36 15.43 -11.30
N GLN A 52 10.48 15.20 -10.61
CA GLN A 52 11.31 14.01 -10.81
C GLN A 52 10.65 12.78 -10.19
N PRO A 53 10.90 11.58 -10.76
CA PRO A 53 10.37 10.35 -10.18
C PRO A 53 11.04 10.03 -8.84
N ASP A 54 10.20 9.61 -7.90
CA ASP A 54 10.57 9.07 -6.61
C ASP A 54 10.24 7.58 -6.58
N PHE A 55 11.09 6.79 -5.96
CA PHE A 55 10.95 5.34 -5.89
C PHE A 55 10.88 4.89 -4.44
N ALA A 56 10.07 3.86 -4.20
CA ALA A 56 9.95 3.27 -2.87
C ALA A 56 9.70 1.76 -2.94
N HIS A 57 10.11 1.10 -1.87
CA HIS A 57 9.61 -0.23 -1.54
C HIS A 57 8.49 -0.05 -0.53
N LEU A 58 7.24 -0.34 -0.92
CA LEU A 58 6.12 -0.30 0.01
C LEU A 58 5.86 -1.70 0.56
N VAL A 59 5.59 -1.78 1.86
CA VAL A 59 5.09 -3.00 2.50
C VAL A 59 3.79 -2.68 3.21
N ILE A 60 2.72 -3.37 2.81
CA ILE A 60 1.38 -3.20 3.38
C ILE A 60 1.03 -4.50 4.09
N ASP A 61 0.80 -4.42 5.39
CA ASP A 61 0.35 -5.53 6.23
C ASP A 61 -1.03 -5.23 6.77
N TYR A 62 -1.93 -6.21 6.73
CA TYR A 62 -3.23 -6.05 7.38
C TYR A 62 -3.78 -7.37 7.91
N ALA A 63 -4.57 -7.29 8.97
CA ALA A 63 -5.36 -8.40 9.48
C ALA A 63 -6.79 -8.23 8.97
N PRO A 64 -7.28 -9.11 8.06
CA PRO A 64 -8.60 -8.96 7.48
C PRO A 64 -9.73 -9.01 8.52
N GLY A 65 -10.77 -8.21 8.26
CA GLY A 65 -12.08 -8.36 8.90
C GLY A 65 -13.03 -9.16 7.99
N ALA A 66 -14.13 -8.54 7.58
CA ALA A 66 -15.12 -9.18 6.71
C ALA A 66 -14.65 -9.34 5.25
N THR A 67 -13.72 -8.48 4.80
CA THR A 67 -13.25 -8.46 3.41
C THR A 67 -11.74 -8.50 3.30
N ILE A 68 -11.25 -8.85 2.11
CA ILE A 68 -9.86 -8.71 1.69
C ILE A 68 -9.80 -7.83 0.44
N VAL A 69 -8.69 -7.12 0.24
CA VAL A 69 -8.51 -6.32 -0.97
C VAL A 69 -8.18 -7.23 -2.16
N GLU A 70 -8.80 -6.95 -3.31
CA GLU A 70 -8.53 -7.68 -4.55
C GLU A 70 -7.19 -7.18 -5.13
N SER A 71 -6.28 -8.12 -5.42
CA SER A 71 -4.88 -7.82 -5.72
C SER A 71 -4.67 -7.06 -7.03
N LYS A 72 -5.47 -7.33 -8.06
CA LYS A 72 -5.40 -6.61 -9.33
C LYS A 72 -5.81 -5.14 -9.19
N SER A 73 -6.88 -4.88 -8.43
CA SER A 73 -7.31 -3.50 -8.17
C SER A 73 -6.27 -2.74 -7.34
N LEU A 74 -5.64 -3.40 -6.37
CA LEU A 74 -4.55 -2.80 -5.61
C LEU A 74 -3.36 -2.45 -6.52
N LYS A 75 -2.97 -3.37 -7.41
CA LYS A 75 -1.91 -3.13 -8.39
C LYS A 75 -2.21 -1.90 -9.26
N LEU A 76 -3.43 -1.78 -9.76
CA LEU A 76 -3.85 -0.62 -10.57
C LEU A 76 -3.85 0.67 -9.75
N TYR A 77 -4.30 0.61 -8.51
CA TYR A 77 -4.27 1.75 -7.60
C TYR A 77 -2.84 2.22 -7.35
N LEU A 78 -1.92 1.33 -6.99
CA LEU A 78 -0.52 1.69 -6.76
C LEU A 78 0.14 2.23 -8.04
N SER A 79 -0.16 1.66 -9.20
CA SER A 79 0.34 2.14 -10.49
C SER A 79 -0.16 3.54 -10.85
N SER A 80 -1.31 3.95 -10.33
CA SER A 80 -1.88 5.27 -10.59
C SER A 80 -1.07 6.43 -10.01
N PHE A 81 -0.17 6.14 -9.08
CA PHE A 81 0.72 7.15 -8.49
C PHE A 81 1.88 7.54 -9.41
N ARG A 82 2.14 6.80 -10.49
CA ARG A 82 3.31 6.99 -11.34
C ARG A 82 3.47 8.43 -11.85
N ASN A 83 2.38 9.11 -12.14
CA ASN A 83 2.36 10.50 -12.60
C ASN A 83 1.75 11.46 -11.56
N HIS A 84 1.62 11.01 -10.32
CA HIS A 84 1.03 11.77 -9.23
C HIS A 84 2.13 12.43 -8.39
N CYS A 85 2.03 13.75 -8.24
CA CYS A 85 2.94 14.52 -7.37
C CYS A 85 2.48 14.42 -5.92
N GLY A 86 3.36 14.02 -5.03
CA GLY A 86 3.08 13.95 -3.59
C GLY A 86 4.34 13.80 -2.76
N PHE A 87 4.30 14.33 -1.55
CA PHE A 87 5.34 14.08 -0.57
C PHE A 87 5.33 12.61 -0.14
N HIS A 88 6.50 12.07 0.20
CA HIS A 88 6.65 10.68 0.62
C HIS A 88 5.71 10.33 1.78
N GLU A 89 5.59 11.24 2.74
CA GLU A 89 4.74 11.10 3.91
C GLU A 89 3.26 11.03 3.53
N ASP A 90 2.82 11.94 2.69
CA ASP A 90 1.42 12.01 2.26
C ASP A 90 1.02 10.79 1.42
N VAL A 91 1.87 10.40 0.49
CA VAL A 91 1.63 9.22 -0.36
C VAL A 91 1.56 7.94 0.50
N THR A 92 2.54 7.73 1.36
CA THR A 92 2.61 6.51 2.18
C THR A 92 1.43 6.42 3.15
N VAL A 93 1.23 7.46 3.94
CA VAL A 93 0.15 7.49 4.94
C VAL A 93 -1.22 7.47 4.25
N GLY A 94 -1.38 8.21 3.16
CA GLY A 94 -2.63 8.25 2.40
C GLY A 94 -3.05 6.89 1.84
N ILE A 95 -2.11 6.09 1.33
CA ILE A 95 -2.38 4.72 0.88
C ILE A 95 -2.89 3.86 2.04
N GLY A 96 -2.19 3.91 3.18
CA GLY A 96 -2.58 3.14 4.37
C GLY A 96 -3.97 3.53 4.89
N GLN A 97 -4.24 4.82 5.00
CA GLN A 97 -5.52 5.34 5.48
C GLN A 97 -6.67 4.99 4.56
N ARG A 98 -6.49 5.13 3.24
CA ARG A 98 -7.54 4.78 2.28
C ARG A 98 -7.90 3.31 2.35
N LEU A 99 -6.90 2.42 2.36
CA LEU A 99 -7.14 0.98 2.49
C LEU A 99 -7.85 0.65 3.80
N PHE A 100 -7.45 1.27 4.89
CA PHE A 100 -8.08 1.06 6.19
C PHE A 100 -9.54 1.53 6.19
N ASP A 101 -9.82 2.72 5.69
CA ASP A 101 -11.16 3.30 5.69
C ASP A 101 -12.14 2.53 4.80
N GLU A 102 -11.68 2.09 3.62
CA GLU A 102 -12.54 1.37 2.68
C GLU A 102 -12.76 -0.09 3.06
N MET A 103 -11.72 -0.78 3.53
CA MET A 103 -11.78 -2.21 3.84
C MET A 103 -12.24 -2.51 5.28
N THR A 104 -11.99 -1.58 6.21
CA THR A 104 -12.25 -1.75 7.64
C THR A 104 -11.66 -3.06 8.21
N PRO A 105 -10.35 -3.31 8.04
CA PRO A 105 -9.71 -4.51 8.58
C PRO A 105 -9.62 -4.41 10.10
N GLN A 106 -9.27 -5.52 10.76
CA GLN A 106 -8.97 -5.51 12.19
C GLN A 106 -7.75 -4.64 12.53
N TRP A 107 -6.78 -4.58 11.61
CA TRP A 107 -5.55 -3.81 11.76
C TRP A 107 -4.88 -3.66 10.40
N LEU A 108 -4.20 -2.54 10.21
CA LEU A 108 -3.39 -2.28 9.03
C LEU A 108 -2.17 -1.44 9.39
N ARG A 109 -1.03 -1.77 8.80
CA ARG A 109 0.15 -0.91 8.79
C ARG A 109 0.75 -0.82 7.39
N ILE A 110 1.47 0.27 7.13
CA ILE A 110 2.25 0.45 5.92
C ILE A 110 3.63 0.98 6.28
N GLY A 111 4.65 0.45 5.62
CA GLY A 111 6.01 0.99 5.60
C GLY A 111 6.35 1.42 4.19
N GLY A 112 6.77 2.67 4.04
CA GLY A 112 7.29 3.21 2.79
C GLY A 112 8.78 3.46 2.93
N TYR A 113 9.58 2.67 2.22
CA TYR A 113 11.04 2.76 2.23
C TYR A 113 11.48 3.46 0.95
N TRP A 114 11.64 4.77 1.05
CA TRP A 114 11.92 5.62 -0.10
C TRP A 114 13.41 5.70 -0.39
N TYR A 115 13.75 5.67 -1.66
CA TYR A 115 15.13 5.80 -2.11
C TYR A 115 15.62 7.23 -1.86
N PRO A 116 16.97 7.41 -1.68
CA PRO A 116 17.52 8.68 -1.28
C PRO A 116 17.25 9.81 -2.27
N ARG A 117 17.02 10.99 -1.71
CA ARG A 117 17.03 12.26 -2.41
C ARG A 117 18.06 13.15 -1.74
N GLY A 118 18.97 13.73 -2.53
CA GLY A 118 20.11 14.43 -1.96
C GLY A 118 20.96 13.58 -1.02
N GLY A 119 21.00 12.25 -1.25
CA GLY A 119 21.72 11.30 -0.42
C GLY A 119 21.00 10.85 0.86
N ILE A 120 19.77 11.33 1.11
CA ILE A 120 19.01 11.04 2.35
C ILE A 120 17.86 10.08 2.02
N PRO A 121 17.89 8.83 2.49
CA PRO A 121 16.72 7.93 2.42
C PRO A 121 15.69 8.34 3.45
N ILE A 122 14.41 8.14 3.13
CA ILE A 122 13.29 8.46 4.02
C ILE A 122 12.46 7.21 4.18
N ASP A 123 12.23 6.79 5.42
CA ASP A 123 11.30 5.72 5.74
C ASP A 123 10.08 6.32 6.44
N VAL A 124 8.90 5.97 5.98
CA VAL A 124 7.63 6.46 6.52
C VAL A 124 6.81 5.28 7.00
N PHE A 125 6.33 5.34 8.23
CA PHE A 125 5.55 4.27 8.86
C PHE A 125 4.24 4.80 9.39
N TRP A 126 3.17 4.06 9.15
CA TRP A 126 1.85 4.32 9.71
C TRP A 126 1.16 3.01 10.07
N GLN A 127 0.39 3.03 11.16
CA GLN A 127 -0.50 1.92 11.50
C GLN A 127 -1.82 2.45 12.06
N SER A 128 -2.88 1.66 11.90
CA SER A 128 -4.21 2.03 12.38
C SER A 128 -4.33 2.02 13.89
N ALA A 129 -3.60 1.15 14.55
CA ALA A 129 -3.53 0.95 15.99
C ALA A 129 -2.36 0.03 16.33
N VAL A 130 -2.18 -0.31 17.59
CA VAL A 130 -1.29 -1.42 17.97
C VAL A 130 -1.85 -2.73 17.39
N PRO A 131 -0.98 -3.68 16.98
CA PRO A 131 -1.46 -4.96 16.46
C PRO A 131 -2.35 -5.70 17.46
N PRO A 132 -3.40 -6.40 16.98
CA PRO A 132 -4.22 -7.26 17.84
C PRO A 132 -3.38 -8.28 18.59
N ALA A 133 -3.76 -8.57 19.83
CA ALA A 133 -3.12 -9.63 20.62
C ALA A 133 -3.23 -10.97 19.90
N GLY A 134 -2.13 -11.71 19.83
CA GLY A 134 -2.07 -13.01 19.16
C GLY A 134 -1.86 -12.96 17.65
N LEU A 135 -1.84 -11.77 17.04
CA LEU A 135 -1.49 -11.66 15.63
C LEU A 135 0.02 -11.82 15.44
N TRP A 136 0.40 -12.77 14.60
CA TRP A 136 1.79 -12.88 14.17
C TRP A 136 2.10 -11.83 13.10
N VAL A 137 3.00 -10.91 13.43
CA VAL A 137 3.43 -9.82 12.54
C VAL A 137 4.92 -9.98 12.26
N PRO A 138 5.30 -10.61 11.13
CA PRO A 138 6.70 -10.73 10.75
C PRO A 138 7.36 -9.38 10.50
N ASP A 139 8.68 -9.29 10.66
CA ASP A 139 9.44 -8.12 10.23
C ASP A 139 9.18 -7.81 8.77
N GLN A 140 9.24 -6.53 8.40
CA GLN A 140 9.01 -6.13 7.00
C GLN A 140 10.14 -6.57 6.06
N GLY A 141 11.31 -6.86 6.61
CA GLY A 141 12.41 -7.47 5.85
C GLY A 141 13.07 -6.57 4.82
N VAL A 142 12.73 -5.28 4.81
CA VAL A 142 13.36 -4.32 3.90
C VAL A 142 14.66 -3.86 4.55
N ALA A 143 15.77 -4.13 3.87
CA ALA A 143 17.07 -3.68 4.33
C ALA A 143 17.17 -2.16 4.29
N GLY A 144 17.80 -1.57 5.30
CA GLY A 144 18.13 -0.15 5.28
C GLY A 144 19.01 0.19 4.07
N TYR A 145 18.84 1.37 3.52
CA TYR A 145 19.67 1.80 2.39
C TYR A 145 21.13 1.98 2.82
N ARG A 146 22.04 1.35 2.08
CA ARG A 146 23.47 1.36 2.39
C ARG A 146 24.34 2.07 1.34
N GLY A 147 23.74 2.74 0.38
CA GLY A 147 24.48 3.37 -0.70
C GLY A 147 25.11 2.34 -1.65
N ARG A 148 26.38 2.53 -1.99
CA ARG A 148 27.10 1.70 -2.96
C ARG A 148 27.69 0.41 -2.38
N GLY A 149 27.55 0.23 -1.10
CA GLY A 149 28.19 -0.90 -0.42
C GLY A 149 27.24 -1.99 0.03
#